data_cb7ea124bef8978b70324f4407dc7f64
#
_entry.id   cb7ea124bef8978b70324f4407dc7f64
#
_cell.length_a   1.000
_cell.length_b   1.000
_cell.length_c   1.000
_cell.angle_alpha   90.00
_cell.angle_beta   90.00
_cell.angle_gamma   90.00
#
_symmetry.space_group_name_H-M   'P 1'
#
loop_
_entity.id
_entity.type
_entity.pdbx_description
1 polymer ?
#
loop_
_entity_poly.entity_id
_entity_poly.type
_entity_poly.pdbx_seq_one_letter_code
_entity_poly.pdbx_strand_id
1 'polypeptide(L)'
;MLMFILKRILAMAGVLLALTVALFTLQELSGVDPAKAYVGANASAAAVDSARERLGLDQSAIVRYFDYLGGLLHGDLQNSLRTRTPVADGLASAFPATLELALWTLGFALILGAFFAMLTVVRWKGAAVVRFVLLSGAAAPTFLLAMVGVLVFYGSLGLIPSGGRSSFSSGSSSPTGLLVLDALLAGRADVAGDAIWHLLLPAACAAISPAVAIGRVLVDGLRVNLGSDHARTARSAGMKESAVLVRHALRNSLGATLSMIGIQAGLLLGGLVVVEKITAWPGLGSYLEKSVNASDFPGIAGVALLLGITYVLLNTIVDVLQVVADRRLSLT
;
A
#
# COMPACT_ATOMS: atom_id res chain seq x y z
N MET A 1 22.39 14.89 8.65
CA MET A 1 21.07 14.42 9.12
C MET A 1 19.99 15.49 9.08
N LEU A 2 20.17 16.64 9.72
CA LEU A 2 19.15 17.71 9.74
C LEU A 2 18.77 18.18 8.31
N MET A 3 19.76 18.42 7.45
CA MET A 3 19.53 18.83 6.05
C MET A 3 18.81 17.75 5.22
N PHE A 4 19.08 16.47 5.47
CA PHE A 4 18.37 15.37 4.83
C PHE A 4 16.89 15.36 5.24
N ILE A 5 16.61 15.46 6.54
CA ILE A 5 15.23 15.53 7.07
C ILE A 5 14.50 16.74 6.49
N LEU A 6 15.15 17.92 6.47
CA LEU A 6 14.55 19.14 5.91
C LEU A 6 14.21 18.99 4.42
N LYS A 7 15.15 18.47 3.60
CA LYS A 7 14.90 18.19 2.18
C LYS A 7 13.72 17.24 1.99
N ARG A 8 13.60 16.22 2.84
CA ARG A 8 12.48 15.26 2.81
C ARG A 8 11.14 15.90 3.16
N ILE A 9 11.10 16.72 4.22
CA ILE A 9 9.89 17.45 4.61
C ILE A 9 9.48 18.40 3.49
N LEU A 10 10.41 19.13 2.88
CA LEU A 10 10.11 20.04 1.75
C LEU A 10 9.62 19.25 0.52
N ALA A 11 10.25 18.13 0.20
CA ALA A 11 9.78 17.27 -0.90
C ALA A 11 8.38 16.71 -0.62
N MET A 12 8.12 16.26 0.59
CA MET A 12 6.78 15.81 1.01
C MET A 12 5.74 16.94 0.87
N ALA A 13 6.05 18.12 1.39
CA ALA A 13 5.17 19.28 1.28
C ALA A 13 4.89 19.64 -0.19
N GLY A 14 5.92 19.60 -1.05
CA GLY A 14 5.77 19.84 -2.49
C GLY A 14 4.89 18.82 -3.19
N VAL A 15 5.06 17.53 -2.88
CA VAL A 15 4.23 16.44 -3.45
C VAL A 15 2.78 16.57 -2.98
N LEU A 16 2.56 16.81 -1.69
CA LEU A 16 1.21 16.97 -1.14
C LEU A 16 0.54 18.22 -1.69
N LEU A 17 1.26 19.35 -1.83
CA LEU A 17 0.73 20.55 -2.46
C LEU A 17 0.34 20.30 -3.93
N ALA A 18 1.21 19.66 -4.70
CA ALA A 18 0.90 19.31 -6.09
C ALA A 18 -0.34 18.38 -6.17
N LEU A 19 -0.46 17.44 -5.23
CA LEU A 19 -1.62 16.55 -5.15
C LEU A 19 -2.90 17.32 -4.81
N THR A 20 -2.88 18.26 -3.85
CA THR A 20 -4.05 19.08 -3.53
C THR A 20 -4.49 19.95 -4.71
N VAL A 21 -3.52 20.57 -5.43
CA VAL A 21 -3.83 21.35 -6.65
C VAL A 21 -4.47 20.44 -7.70
N ALA A 22 -3.91 19.26 -7.96
CA ALA A 22 -4.44 18.33 -8.95
C ALA A 22 -5.86 17.87 -8.59
N LEU A 23 -6.10 17.48 -7.34
CA LEU A 23 -7.42 17.02 -6.86
C LEU A 23 -8.45 18.14 -6.93
N PHE A 24 -8.11 19.35 -6.47
CA PHE A 24 -9.00 20.50 -6.55
C PHE A 24 -9.34 20.87 -8.00
N THR A 25 -8.34 20.88 -8.89
CA THR A 25 -8.55 21.15 -10.32
C THR A 25 -9.43 20.08 -10.95
N LEU A 26 -9.22 18.79 -10.64
CA LEU A 26 -10.06 17.70 -11.12
C LEU A 26 -11.52 17.86 -10.64
N GLN A 27 -11.72 18.29 -9.40
CA GLN A 27 -13.05 18.58 -8.87
C GLN A 27 -13.76 19.69 -9.68
N GLU A 28 -13.07 20.79 -9.93
CA GLU A 28 -13.61 21.91 -10.74
C GLU A 28 -13.93 21.50 -12.19
N LEU A 29 -13.05 20.69 -12.79
CA LEU A 29 -13.22 20.23 -14.17
C LEU A 29 -14.22 19.08 -14.32
N SER A 30 -14.58 18.41 -13.24
CA SER A 30 -15.49 17.24 -13.29
C SER A 30 -16.91 17.57 -13.75
N GLY A 31 -17.31 18.83 -13.66
CA GLY A 31 -18.67 19.27 -13.97
C GLY A 31 -19.73 18.80 -12.96
N VAL A 32 -19.32 18.10 -11.92
CA VAL A 32 -20.22 17.66 -10.84
C VAL A 32 -20.45 18.84 -9.90
N ASP A 33 -21.71 19.21 -9.70
CA ASP A 33 -22.08 20.25 -8.74
C ASP A 33 -22.03 19.68 -7.32
N PRO A 34 -21.09 20.13 -6.46
CA PRO A 34 -20.98 19.63 -5.09
C PRO A 34 -22.24 19.89 -4.25
N ALA A 35 -22.98 20.97 -4.52
CA ALA A 35 -24.24 21.25 -3.84
C ALA A 35 -25.30 20.19 -4.16
N LYS A 36 -25.40 19.76 -5.42
CA LYS A 36 -26.30 18.66 -5.83
C LYS A 36 -25.86 17.33 -5.23
N ALA A 37 -24.55 17.05 -5.20
CA ALA A 37 -24.02 15.84 -4.56
C ALA A 37 -24.36 15.80 -3.05
N TYR A 38 -24.34 16.95 -2.39
CA TYR A 38 -24.64 17.08 -0.96
C TYR A 38 -26.12 16.88 -0.63
N VAL A 39 -27.05 17.48 -1.40
CA VAL A 39 -28.49 17.41 -1.11
C VAL A 39 -29.21 16.26 -1.81
N GLY A 40 -28.58 15.66 -2.83
CA GLY A 40 -29.12 14.57 -3.64
C GLY A 40 -29.75 15.04 -4.96
N ALA A 41 -29.80 14.12 -5.94
CA ALA A 41 -30.19 14.43 -7.31
C ALA A 41 -31.64 14.93 -7.47
N ASN A 42 -32.52 14.61 -6.53
CA ASN A 42 -33.94 14.98 -6.56
C ASN A 42 -34.27 16.18 -5.66
N ALA A 43 -33.27 16.92 -5.17
CA ALA A 43 -33.49 18.05 -4.31
C ALA A 43 -34.14 19.26 -5.08
N SER A 44 -34.93 20.07 -4.38
CA SER A 44 -35.48 21.31 -4.95
C SER A 44 -34.38 22.32 -5.26
N ALA A 45 -34.63 23.24 -6.22
CA ALA A 45 -33.69 24.31 -6.54
C ALA A 45 -33.29 25.12 -5.30
N ALA A 46 -34.26 25.47 -4.45
CA ALA A 46 -34.00 26.18 -3.21
C ALA A 46 -33.10 25.44 -2.23
N ALA A 47 -33.18 24.09 -2.15
CA ALA A 47 -32.29 23.27 -1.33
C ALA A 47 -30.87 23.24 -1.89
N VAL A 48 -30.71 23.21 -3.23
CA VAL A 48 -29.43 23.28 -3.91
C VAL A 48 -28.76 24.63 -3.68
N ASP A 49 -29.51 25.73 -3.80
CA ASP A 49 -29.00 27.10 -3.58
C ASP A 49 -28.55 27.28 -2.13
N SER A 50 -29.35 26.84 -1.16
CA SER A 50 -28.96 26.89 0.26
C SER A 50 -27.70 26.03 0.55
N ALA A 51 -27.54 24.90 -0.13
CA ALA A 51 -26.34 24.08 -0.01
C ALA A 51 -25.13 24.77 -0.65
N ARG A 52 -25.32 25.48 -1.75
CA ARG A 52 -24.27 26.24 -2.45
C ARG A 52 -23.69 27.32 -1.57
N GLU A 53 -24.56 28.11 -0.91
CA GLU A 53 -24.14 29.10 0.06
C GLU A 53 -23.40 28.48 1.25
N ARG A 54 -23.96 27.41 1.82
CA ARG A 54 -23.34 26.70 2.96
C ARG A 54 -21.95 26.12 2.67
N LEU A 55 -21.74 25.64 1.45
CA LEU A 55 -20.47 25.07 0.98
C LEU A 55 -19.52 26.16 0.44
N GLY A 56 -19.92 27.45 0.45
CA GLY A 56 -19.10 28.55 -0.03
C GLY A 56 -18.80 28.49 -1.53
N LEU A 57 -19.63 27.81 -2.33
CA LEU A 57 -19.39 27.57 -3.76
C LEU A 57 -19.58 28.85 -4.61
N ASP A 58 -20.12 29.90 -4.04
CA ASP A 58 -20.29 31.22 -4.69
C ASP A 58 -18.97 32.02 -4.76
N GLN A 59 -17.97 31.61 -4.00
CA GLN A 59 -16.65 32.24 -4.00
C GLN A 59 -15.84 31.83 -5.24
N SER A 60 -14.81 32.63 -5.59
CA SER A 60 -13.89 32.27 -6.66
C SER A 60 -13.13 30.96 -6.34
N ALA A 61 -12.80 30.17 -7.36
CA ALA A 61 -12.05 28.89 -7.20
C ALA A 61 -10.71 29.06 -6.44
N ILE A 62 -10.07 30.24 -6.64
CA ILE A 62 -8.81 30.57 -5.94
C ILE A 62 -9.05 30.69 -4.43
N VAL A 63 -10.07 31.40 -4.01
CA VAL A 63 -10.39 31.57 -2.58
C VAL A 63 -10.75 30.24 -1.97
N ARG A 64 -11.61 29.46 -2.63
CA ARG A 64 -11.99 28.10 -2.17
C ARG A 64 -10.80 27.16 -2.04
N TYR A 65 -9.82 27.26 -2.96
CA TYR A 65 -8.60 26.46 -2.85
C TYR A 65 -7.77 26.83 -1.62
N PHE A 66 -7.58 28.11 -1.33
CA PHE A 66 -6.83 28.55 -0.15
C PHE A 66 -7.57 28.23 1.15
N ASP A 67 -8.89 28.33 1.18
CA ASP A 67 -9.71 27.89 2.32
C ASP A 67 -9.58 26.38 2.56
N TYR A 68 -9.64 25.58 1.50
CA TYR A 68 -9.40 24.14 1.55
C TYR A 68 -7.99 23.82 2.08
N LEU A 69 -6.98 24.49 1.57
CA LEU A 69 -5.60 24.30 2.02
C LEU A 69 -5.41 24.73 3.49
N GLY A 70 -6.05 25.83 3.89
CA GLY A 70 -6.08 26.28 5.27
C GLY A 70 -6.73 25.26 6.20
N GLY A 71 -7.86 24.68 5.80
CA GLY A 71 -8.53 23.58 6.53
C GLY A 71 -7.61 22.37 6.70
N LEU A 72 -6.95 21.94 5.62
CA LEU A 72 -6.02 20.81 5.65
C LEU A 72 -4.86 21.01 6.64
N LEU A 73 -4.33 22.23 6.74
CA LEU A 73 -3.25 22.54 7.68
C LEU A 73 -3.69 22.45 9.15
N HIS A 74 -5.00 22.57 9.41
CA HIS A 74 -5.60 22.38 10.73
C HIS A 74 -6.15 20.96 10.94
N GLY A 75 -5.93 20.06 9.98
CA GLY A 75 -6.40 18.67 10.05
C GLY A 75 -7.86 18.48 9.64
N ASP A 76 -8.50 19.50 9.09
CA ASP A 76 -9.87 19.41 8.57
C ASP A 76 -9.84 18.84 7.12
N LEU A 77 -10.26 17.58 6.99
CA LEU A 77 -10.45 16.90 5.70
C LEU A 77 -11.86 17.11 5.13
N GLN A 78 -12.63 18.03 5.69
CA GLN A 78 -14.02 18.30 5.38
C GLN A 78 -14.97 17.12 5.73
N ASN A 79 -16.26 17.35 5.50
CA ASN A 79 -17.27 16.32 5.64
C ASN A 79 -17.52 15.60 4.32
N SER A 80 -17.67 14.30 4.36
CA SER A 80 -18.11 13.50 3.22
C SER A 80 -19.49 13.97 2.75
N LEU A 81 -19.64 14.23 1.46
CA LEU A 81 -20.93 14.59 0.88
C LEU A 81 -21.93 13.44 0.95
N ARG A 82 -21.44 12.20 0.97
CA ARG A 82 -22.24 10.97 1.03
C ARG A 82 -22.74 10.66 2.44
N THR A 83 -21.85 10.65 3.43
CA THR A 83 -22.17 10.23 4.81
C THR A 83 -22.52 11.38 5.72
N ARG A 84 -22.15 12.61 5.35
CA ARG A 84 -22.29 13.84 6.15
C ARG A 84 -21.53 13.77 7.49
N THR A 85 -20.54 12.89 7.57
CA THR A 85 -19.62 12.74 8.70
C THR A 85 -18.23 13.21 8.30
N PRO A 86 -17.35 13.55 9.25
CA PRO A 86 -15.97 13.90 8.95
C PRO A 86 -15.28 12.81 8.11
N VAL A 87 -14.59 13.20 7.04
CA VAL A 87 -13.82 12.28 6.21
C VAL A 87 -12.76 11.57 7.05
N ALA A 88 -12.16 12.28 8.02
CA ALA A 88 -11.17 11.72 8.94
C ALA A 88 -11.65 10.45 9.64
N ASP A 89 -12.91 10.40 10.10
CA ASP A 89 -13.49 9.24 10.78
C ASP A 89 -13.62 8.04 9.83
N GLY A 90 -14.06 8.31 8.59
CA GLY A 90 -14.15 7.28 7.55
C GLY A 90 -12.78 6.69 7.20
N LEU A 91 -11.75 7.56 7.08
CA LEU A 91 -10.38 7.14 6.82
C LEU A 91 -9.78 6.37 8.00
N ALA A 92 -9.99 6.85 9.24
CA ALA A 92 -9.52 6.18 10.45
C ALA A 92 -10.08 4.77 10.58
N SER A 93 -11.31 4.52 10.13
CA SER A 93 -11.91 3.19 10.15
C SER A 93 -11.42 2.27 9.03
N ALA A 94 -11.11 2.80 7.84
CA ALA A 94 -10.74 2.03 6.66
C ALA A 94 -9.21 1.80 6.54
N PHE A 95 -8.41 2.79 6.93
CA PHE A 95 -6.95 2.77 6.75
C PHE A 95 -6.24 1.59 7.43
N PRO A 96 -6.57 1.21 8.69
CA PRO A 96 -5.90 0.07 9.33
C PRO A 96 -6.08 -1.23 8.56
N ALA A 97 -7.23 -1.44 7.90
CA ALA A 97 -7.48 -2.63 7.09
C ALA A 97 -6.56 -2.67 5.85
N THR A 98 -6.41 -1.55 5.15
CA THR A 98 -5.47 -1.44 4.02
C THR A 98 -4.02 -1.60 4.47
N LEU A 99 -3.66 -0.98 5.61
CA LEU A 99 -2.31 -1.09 6.15
C LEU A 99 -1.96 -2.54 6.53
N GLU A 100 -2.88 -3.23 7.18
CA GLU A 100 -2.72 -4.65 7.53
C GLU A 100 -2.50 -5.51 6.28
N LEU A 101 -3.35 -5.35 5.27
CA LEU A 101 -3.22 -6.06 4.00
C LEU A 101 -1.88 -5.72 3.31
N ALA A 102 -1.46 -4.45 3.29
CA ALA A 102 -0.20 -4.01 2.70
C ALA A 102 1.02 -4.64 3.41
N LEU A 103 1.02 -4.69 4.75
CA LEU A 103 2.09 -5.29 5.54
C LEU A 103 2.21 -6.79 5.27
N TRP A 104 1.09 -7.52 5.25
CA TRP A 104 1.07 -8.95 4.93
C TRP A 104 1.50 -9.21 3.48
N THR A 105 1.03 -8.41 2.53
CA THR A 105 1.44 -8.50 1.13
C THR A 105 2.94 -8.28 0.98
N LEU A 106 3.50 -7.26 1.64
CA LEU A 106 4.93 -7.00 1.62
C LEU A 106 5.72 -8.14 2.27
N GLY A 107 5.24 -8.67 3.39
CA GLY A 107 5.84 -9.84 4.05
C GLY A 107 5.88 -11.06 3.11
N PHE A 108 4.78 -11.39 2.45
CA PHE A 108 4.76 -12.47 1.44
C PHE A 108 5.67 -12.17 0.25
N ALA A 109 5.70 -10.91 -0.21
CA ALA A 109 6.59 -10.52 -1.32
C ALA A 109 8.07 -10.69 -0.96
N LEU A 110 8.46 -10.38 0.27
CA LEU A 110 9.83 -10.58 0.74
C LEU A 110 10.19 -12.07 0.83
N ILE A 111 9.30 -12.89 1.39
CA ILE A 111 9.52 -14.34 1.51
C ILE A 111 9.61 -14.98 0.12
N LEU A 112 8.64 -14.72 -0.76
CA LEU A 112 8.62 -15.26 -2.12
C LEU A 112 9.78 -14.72 -2.97
N GLY A 113 10.16 -13.44 -2.81
CA GLY A 113 11.29 -12.83 -3.50
C GLY A 113 12.64 -13.43 -3.09
N ALA A 114 12.84 -13.65 -1.79
CA ALA A 114 14.01 -14.35 -1.28
C ALA A 114 14.05 -15.81 -1.78
N PHE A 115 12.91 -16.50 -1.76
CA PHE A 115 12.79 -17.86 -2.29
C PHE A 115 13.11 -17.91 -3.79
N PHE A 116 12.55 -17.00 -4.59
CA PHE A 116 12.87 -16.87 -6.02
C PHE A 116 14.38 -16.65 -6.25
N ALA A 117 15.02 -15.78 -5.45
CA ALA A 117 16.44 -15.53 -5.54
C ALA A 117 17.27 -16.77 -5.21
N MET A 118 16.93 -17.46 -4.14
CA MET A 118 17.62 -18.70 -3.75
C MET A 118 17.49 -19.80 -4.80
N LEU A 119 16.31 -20.06 -5.34
CA LEU A 119 16.09 -21.01 -6.42
C LEU A 119 16.92 -20.69 -7.67
N THR A 120 17.16 -19.40 -7.92
CA THR A 120 17.91 -18.95 -9.10
C THR A 120 19.41 -19.10 -8.91
N VAL A 121 19.93 -18.86 -7.70
CA VAL A 121 21.36 -18.93 -7.38
C VAL A 121 21.82 -20.37 -7.14
N VAL A 122 21.03 -21.18 -6.42
CA VAL A 122 21.41 -22.55 -5.99
C VAL A 122 21.23 -23.59 -7.08
N ARG A 123 20.58 -23.28 -8.21
CA ARG A 123 20.38 -24.19 -9.36
C ARG A 123 19.70 -25.52 -9.00
N TRP A 124 18.66 -25.48 -8.18
CA TRP A 124 17.86 -26.67 -7.87
C TRP A 124 17.12 -27.22 -9.10
N LYS A 125 17.00 -28.56 -9.24
CA LYS A 125 16.42 -29.22 -10.44
C LYS A 125 14.98 -28.77 -10.77
N GLY A 126 14.15 -28.40 -9.81
CA GLY A 126 12.79 -27.87 -10.00
C GLY A 126 12.70 -26.36 -10.21
N ALA A 127 13.81 -25.63 -10.05
CA ALA A 127 13.84 -24.17 -10.05
C ALA A 127 13.28 -23.54 -11.33
N ALA A 128 13.47 -24.18 -12.47
CA ALA A 128 13.00 -23.66 -13.75
C ALA A 128 11.47 -23.55 -13.80
N VAL A 129 10.76 -24.59 -13.31
CA VAL A 129 9.28 -24.61 -13.29
C VAL A 129 8.75 -23.56 -12.32
N VAL A 130 9.28 -23.51 -11.10
CA VAL A 130 8.84 -22.53 -10.10
C VAL A 130 9.10 -21.11 -10.58
N ARG A 131 10.27 -20.85 -11.17
CA ARG A 131 10.56 -19.53 -11.77
C ARG A 131 9.61 -19.20 -12.91
N PHE A 132 9.31 -20.16 -13.78
CA PHE A 132 8.35 -19.94 -14.87
C PHE A 132 6.98 -19.56 -14.31
N VAL A 133 6.47 -20.28 -13.31
CA VAL A 133 5.17 -19.97 -12.67
C VAL A 133 5.18 -18.59 -12.04
N LEU A 134 6.21 -18.24 -11.26
CA LEU A 134 6.30 -16.92 -10.63
C LEU A 134 6.43 -15.79 -11.65
N LEU A 135 7.22 -15.99 -12.71
CA LEU A 135 7.38 -15.00 -13.78
C LEU A 135 6.10 -14.81 -14.59
N SER A 136 5.39 -15.90 -14.89
CA SER A 136 4.10 -15.85 -15.58
C SER A 136 3.04 -15.16 -14.71
N GLY A 137 3.01 -15.47 -13.41
CA GLY A 137 2.13 -14.79 -12.46
C GLY A 137 2.44 -13.30 -12.35
N ALA A 138 3.71 -12.92 -12.30
CA ALA A 138 4.11 -11.51 -12.22
C ALA A 138 3.81 -10.70 -13.51
N ALA A 139 3.66 -11.37 -14.64
CA ALA A 139 3.25 -10.73 -15.90
C ALA A 139 1.73 -10.48 -15.96
N ALA A 140 0.94 -11.17 -15.14
CA ALA A 140 -0.49 -10.98 -15.07
C ALA A 140 -0.84 -9.74 -14.20
N PRO A 141 -1.87 -8.96 -14.57
CA PRO A 141 -2.38 -7.91 -13.71
C PRO A 141 -2.82 -8.46 -12.35
N THR A 142 -2.50 -7.77 -11.27
CA THR A 142 -2.79 -8.22 -9.89
C THR A 142 -4.27 -8.49 -9.65
N PHE A 143 -5.15 -7.68 -10.25
CA PHE A 143 -6.59 -7.87 -10.14
C PHE A 143 -7.05 -9.19 -10.79
N LEU A 144 -6.43 -9.58 -11.91
CA LEU A 144 -6.74 -10.84 -12.56
C LEU A 144 -6.34 -12.03 -11.69
N LEU A 145 -5.18 -11.95 -11.05
CA LEU A 145 -4.74 -12.97 -10.10
C LEU A 145 -5.69 -13.09 -8.91
N ALA A 146 -6.17 -11.96 -8.38
CA ALA A 146 -7.17 -11.95 -7.31
C ALA A 146 -8.51 -12.56 -7.76
N MET A 147 -9.01 -12.20 -8.95
CA MET A 147 -10.25 -12.78 -9.50
C MET A 147 -10.16 -14.29 -9.71
N VAL A 148 -9.07 -14.75 -10.36
CA VAL A 148 -8.84 -16.18 -10.57
C VAL A 148 -8.64 -16.89 -9.22
N GLY A 149 -7.93 -16.25 -8.29
CA GLY A 149 -7.75 -16.76 -6.93
C GLY A 149 -9.09 -16.99 -6.22
N VAL A 150 -9.97 -15.99 -6.22
CA VAL A 150 -11.32 -16.12 -5.64
C VAL A 150 -12.12 -17.21 -6.35
N LEU A 151 -12.13 -17.22 -7.68
CA LEU A 151 -12.88 -18.22 -8.46
C LEU A 151 -12.42 -19.66 -8.13
N VAL A 152 -11.12 -19.89 -8.06
CA VAL A 152 -10.56 -21.22 -7.84
C VAL A 152 -10.62 -21.61 -6.37
N PHE A 153 -10.05 -20.80 -5.47
CA PHE A 153 -9.87 -21.21 -4.07
C PHE A 153 -11.15 -21.10 -3.24
N TYR A 154 -11.99 -20.10 -3.51
CA TYR A 154 -13.30 -19.99 -2.88
C TYR A 154 -14.36 -20.73 -3.68
N GLY A 155 -14.55 -20.36 -4.98
CA GLY A 155 -15.69 -20.84 -5.77
C GLY A 155 -15.63 -22.32 -6.11
N SER A 156 -14.46 -22.86 -6.48
CA SER A 156 -14.34 -24.25 -6.93
C SER A 156 -13.87 -25.20 -5.84
N LEU A 157 -12.93 -24.78 -5.00
CA LEU A 157 -12.30 -25.65 -3.99
C LEU A 157 -12.88 -25.45 -2.57
N GLY A 158 -13.57 -24.35 -2.29
CA GLY A 158 -14.12 -24.04 -0.98
C GLY A 158 -13.06 -23.95 0.15
N LEU A 159 -11.80 -23.65 -0.21
CA LEU A 159 -10.67 -23.67 0.72
C LEU A 159 -10.50 -22.35 1.47
N ILE A 160 -11.00 -21.24 0.96
CA ILE A 160 -10.74 -19.89 1.48
C ILE A 160 -12.07 -19.14 1.58
N PRO A 161 -12.24 -18.21 2.55
CA PRO A 161 -13.43 -17.39 2.67
C PRO A 161 -13.70 -16.54 1.42
N SER A 162 -14.97 -16.20 1.19
CA SER A 162 -15.41 -15.38 0.04
C SER A 162 -14.86 -13.95 0.03
N GLY A 163 -14.47 -13.44 1.19
CA GLY A 163 -13.98 -12.08 1.38
C GLY A 163 -14.21 -11.55 2.80
N GLY A 164 -13.91 -10.27 3.01
CA GLY A 164 -13.94 -9.66 4.34
C GLY A 164 -12.66 -9.91 5.14
N ARG A 165 -12.64 -9.42 6.40
CA ARG A 165 -11.45 -9.54 7.29
C ARG A 165 -11.55 -10.69 8.27
N SER A 166 -12.76 -11.16 8.59
CA SER A 166 -13.02 -12.20 9.56
C SER A 166 -14.45 -12.70 9.45
N SER A 167 -14.66 -13.96 9.81
CA SER A 167 -16.00 -14.57 10.00
C SER A 167 -16.64 -14.17 11.31
N PHE A 168 -15.85 -13.65 12.26
CA PHE A 168 -16.36 -13.18 13.55
C PHE A 168 -16.86 -11.74 13.44
N SER A 169 -18.05 -11.45 13.99
CA SER A 169 -18.51 -10.06 14.10
C SER A 169 -17.58 -9.27 15.03
N SER A 170 -17.13 -8.13 14.57
CA SER A 170 -16.22 -7.24 15.33
C SER A 170 -16.97 -6.63 16.52
N GLY A 171 -17.02 -7.34 17.63
CA GLY A 171 -17.67 -6.92 18.87
C GLY A 171 -16.75 -6.31 19.92
N SER A 172 -15.46 -6.11 19.61
CA SER A 172 -14.50 -5.56 20.57
C SER A 172 -13.77 -4.35 20.01
N SER A 173 -13.52 -3.38 20.87
CA SER A 173 -12.67 -2.23 20.59
C SER A 173 -11.31 -2.71 20.07
N SER A 174 -11.02 -2.44 18.82
CA SER A 174 -9.71 -2.71 18.20
C SER A 174 -8.80 -1.51 18.48
N PRO A 175 -7.86 -1.60 19.43
CA PRO A 175 -7.04 -0.44 19.83
C PRO A 175 -6.13 0.06 18.69
N THR A 176 -5.65 -0.82 17.80
CA THR A 176 -4.80 -0.44 16.67
C THR A 176 -5.55 -0.48 15.34
N GLY A 177 -6.68 -1.17 15.27
CA GLY A 177 -7.42 -1.45 14.04
C GLY A 177 -6.78 -2.52 13.14
N LEU A 178 -5.61 -3.08 13.53
CA LEU A 178 -4.98 -4.22 12.88
C LEU A 178 -5.54 -5.50 13.50
N LEU A 179 -6.45 -6.16 12.80
CA LEU A 179 -7.27 -7.24 13.37
C LEU A 179 -6.44 -8.41 13.91
N VAL A 180 -5.43 -8.85 13.19
CA VAL A 180 -4.55 -9.94 13.64
C VAL A 180 -3.79 -9.55 14.89
N LEU A 181 -3.21 -8.34 14.92
CA LEU A 181 -2.47 -7.85 16.06
C LEU A 181 -3.37 -7.68 17.30
N ASP A 182 -4.52 -7.04 17.12
CA ASP A 182 -5.47 -6.79 18.21
C ASP A 182 -6.03 -8.11 18.78
N ALA A 183 -6.31 -9.11 17.93
CA ALA A 183 -6.73 -10.42 18.36
C ALA A 183 -5.63 -11.16 19.15
N LEU A 184 -4.37 -11.07 18.72
CA LEU A 184 -3.24 -11.65 19.47
C LEU A 184 -3.04 -10.96 20.82
N LEU A 185 -3.10 -9.62 20.86
CA LEU A 185 -2.99 -8.86 22.12
C LEU A 185 -4.13 -9.15 23.09
N ALA A 186 -5.34 -9.45 22.57
CA ALA A 186 -6.48 -9.86 23.35
C ALA A 186 -6.48 -11.35 23.76
N GLY A 187 -5.45 -12.11 23.37
CA GLY A 187 -5.36 -13.56 23.66
C GLY A 187 -6.36 -14.41 22.86
N ARG A 188 -6.96 -13.87 21.80
CA ARG A 188 -7.97 -14.54 20.97
C ARG A 188 -7.32 -15.17 19.74
N ALA A 189 -6.68 -16.31 19.93
CA ALA A 189 -6.00 -17.04 18.85
C ALA A 189 -6.97 -17.55 17.76
N ASP A 190 -8.24 -17.81 18.12
CA ASP A 190 -9.32 -18.18 17.22
C ASP A 190 -9.58 -17.08 16.17
N VAL A 191 -9.74 -15.83 16.64
CA VAL A 191 -9.95 -14.67 15.76
C VAL A 191 -8.72 -14.33 14.95
N ALA A 192 -7.53 -14.42 15.56
CA ALA A 192 -6.27 -14.17 14.83
C ALA A 192 -6.08 -15.18 13.70
N GLY A 193 -6.33 -16.47 13.94
CA GLY A 193 -6.26 -17.51 12.92
C GLY A 193 -7.25 -17.30 11.78
N ASP A 194 -8.49 -16.94 12.09
CA ASP A 194 -9.52 -16.63 11.08
C ASP A 194 -9.13 -15.39 10.27
N ALA A 195 -8.66 -14.32 10.91
CA ALA A 195 -8.20 -13.11 10.21
C ALA A 195 -7.01 -13.39 9.28
N ILE A 196 -6.03 -14.20 9.71
CA ILE A 196 -4.92 -14.64 8.86
C ILE A 196 -5.46 -15.42 7.66
N TRP A 197 -6.45 -16.29 7.86
CA TRP A 197 -7.05 -17.09 6.80
C TRP A 197 -7.70 -16.23 5.72
N HIS A 198 -8.39 -15.15 6.12
CA HIS A 198 -8.96 -14.17 5.19
C HIS A 198 -7.89 -13.34 4.46
N LEU A 199 -6.74 -13.08 5.10
CA LEU A 199 -5.61 -12.34 4.53
C LEU A 199 -4.82 -13.14 3.48
N LEU A 200 -4.80 -14.49 3.57
CA LEU A 200 -3.93 -15.32 2.75
C LEU A 200 -4.11 -15.07 1.24
N LEU A 201 -5.34 -15.13 0.75
CA LEU A 201 -5.61 -15.00 -0.68
C LEU A 201 -5.29 -13.61 -1.21
N PRO A 202 -5.86 -12.51 -0.67
CA PRO A 202 -5.60 -11.18 -1.19
C PRO A 202 -4.11 -10.81 -1.10
N ALA A 203 -3.45 -11.12 0.02
CA ALA A 203 -2.04 -10.82 0.20
C ALA A 203 -1.13 -11.65 -0.71
N ALA A 204 -1.41 -12.95 -0.89
CA ALA A 204 -0.62 -13.82 -1.78
C ALA A 204 -0.74 -13.38 -3.26
N CYS A 205 -1.96 -13.09 -3.74
CA CYS A 205 -2.17 -12.61 -5.11
C CYS A 205 -1.47 -11.28 -5.35
N ALA A 206 -1.56 -10.34 -4.40
CA ALA A 206 -0.92 -9.04 -4.51
C ALA A 206 0.61 -9.10 -4.39
N ALA A 207 1.17 -10.14 -3.74
CA ALA A 207 2.60 -10.28 -3.48
C ALA A 207 3.41 -10.77 -4.69
N ILE A 208 2.80 -11.44 -5.67
CA ILE A 208 3.54 -12.14 -6.75
C ILE A 208 4.40 -11.17 -7.57
N SER A 209 3.83 -10.06 -8.04
CA SER A 209 4.55 -9.09 -8.85
C SER A 209 5.70 -8.41 -8.08
N PRO A 210 5.48 -7.85 -6.87
CA PRO A 210 6.57 -7.29 -6.07
C PRO A 210 7.61 -8.34 -5.65
N ALA A 211 7.21 -9.59 -5.39
CA ALA A 211 8.15 -10.66 -5.07
C ALA A 211 9.15 -10.92 -6.19
N VAL A 212 8.68 -10.97 -7.43
CA VAL A 212 9.55 -11.17 -8.60
C VAL A 212 10.44 -9.95 -8.83
N ALA A 213 9.93 -8.73 -8.67
CA ALA A 213 10.73 -7.52 -8.81
C ALA A 213 11.86 -7.45 -7.77
N ILE A 214 11.54 -7.66 -6.50
CA ILE A 214 12.52 -7.70 -5.40
C ILE A 214 13.51 -8.85 -5.59
N GLY A 215 13.00 -10.04 -5.94
CA GLY A 215 13.82 -11.23 -6.14
C GLY A 215 14.81 -11.09 -7.30
N ARG A 216 14.44 -10.44 -8.41
CA ARG A 216 15.36 -10.16 -9.53
C ARG A 216 16.53 -9.29 -9.10
N VAL A 217 16.25 -8.17 -8.43
CA VAL A 217 17.30 -7.28 -7.92
C VAL A 217 18.22 -8.00 -6.95
N LEU A 218 17.64 -8.84 -6.07
CA LEU A 218 18.43 -9.65 -5.15
C LEU A 218 19.31 -10.66 -5.89
N VAL A 219 18.80 -11.35 -6.91
CA VAL A 219 19.59 -12.28 -7.75
C VAL A 219 20.78 -11.58 -8.39
N ASP A 220 20.54 -10.42 -8.99
CA ASP A 220 21.59 -9.67 -9.69
C ASP A 220 22.66 -9.19 -8.70
N GLY A 221 22.25 -8.66 -7.55
CA GLY A 221 23.17 -8.31 -6.48
C GLY A 221 23.98 -9.50 -5.96
N LEU A 222 23.33 -10.65 -5.73
CA LEU A 222 24.00 -11.87 -5.29
C LEU A 222 25.02 -12.37 -6.33
N ARG A 223 24.69 -12.38 -7.62
CA ARG A 223 25.61 -12.81 -8.69
C ARG A 223 26.85 -11.94 -8.76
N VAL A 224 26.69 -10.63 -8.73
CA VAL A 224 27.81 -9.67 -8.74
C VAL A 224 28.71 -9.89 -7.52
N ASN A 225 28.12 -9.98 -6.32
CA ASN A 225 28.89 -10.11 -5.08
C ASN A 225 29.57 -11.49 -4.94
N LEU A 226 28.94 -12.59 -5.40
CA LEU A 226 29.56 -13.92 -5.41
C LEU A 226 30.74 -14.03 -6.38
N GLY A 227 30.74 -13.22 -7.45
CA GLY A 227 31.83 -13.13 -8.41
C GLY A 227 32.98 -12.20 -8.00
N SER A 228 32.84 -11.45 -6.92
CA SER A 228 33.79 -10.42 -6.48
C SER A 228 35.06 -10.99 -5.82
N ASP A 229 36.11 -10.18 -5.74
CA ASP A 229 37.39 -10.58 -5.16
C ASP A 229 37.29 -10.90 -3.66
N HIS A 230 36.42 -10.18 -2.91
CA HIS A 230 36.22 -10.47 -1.49
C HIS A 230 35.55 -11.86 -1.29
N ALA A 231 34.62 -12.28 -2.15
CA ALA A 231 34.06 -13.62 -2.10
C ALA A 231 35.09 -14.69 -2.48
N ARG A 232 35.96 -14.37 -3.46
CA ARG A 232 37.07 -15.25 -3.84
C ARG A 232 38.06 -15.45 -2.71
N THR A 233 38.46 -14.38 -2.03
CA THR A 233 39.32 -14.42 -0.86
C THR A 233 38.71 -15.24 0.29
N ALA A 234 37.41 -15.07 0.55
CA ALA A 234 36.71 -15.85 1.58
C ALA A 234 36.71 -17.35 1.27
N ARG A 235 36.53 -17.74 0.00
CA ARG A 235 36.64 -19.14 -0.43
C ARG A 235 38.06 -19.68 -0.26
N SER A 236 39.07 -18.88 -0.61
CA SER A 236 40.50 -19.29 -0.43
C SER A 236 40.87 -19.43 1.03
N ALA A 237 40.19 -18.73 1.94
CA ALA A 237 40.32 -18.92 3.38
C ALA A 237 39.53 -20.11 3.94
N GLY A 238 38.95 -20.98 3.07
CA GLY A 238 38.23 -22.19 3.47
C GLY A 238 36.80 -21.98 3.94
N MET A 239 36.19 -20.83 3.71
CA MET A 239 34.79 -20.60 4.09
C MET A 239 33.83 -21.46 3.22
N LYS A 240 32.83 -22.05 3.87
CA LYS A 240 31.74 -22.79 3.18
C LYS A 240 30.94 -21.82 2.30
N GLU A 241 30.50 -22.30 1.13
CA GLU A 241 29.75 -21.48 0.14
C GLU A 241 28.50 -20.83 0.75
N SER A 242 27.79 -21.51 1.64
CA SER A 242 26.65 -20.91 2.36
C SER A 242 27.05 -19.73 3.27
N ALA A 243 28.22 -19.78 3.88
CA ALA A 243 28.75 -18.69 4.68
C ALA A 243 29.20 -17.49 3.80
N VAL A 244 29.80 -17.76 2.64
CA VAL A 244 30.14 -16.74 1.63
C VAL A 244 28.85 -16.05 1.14
N LEU A 245 27.81 -16.85 0.83
CA LEU A 245 26.52 -16.33 0.38
C LEU A 245 25.89 -15.39 1.43
N VAL A 246 25.77 -15.85 2.69
CA VAL A 246 25.03 -15.08 3.72
C VAL A 246 25.85 -13.93 4.28
N ARG A 247 27.14 -14.15 4.61
CA ARG A 247 27.96 -13.11 5.25
C ARG A 247 28.51 -12.05 4.30
N HIS A 248 28.80 -12.44 3.05
CA HIS A 248 29.44 -11.55 2.08
C HIS A 248 28.49 -11.11 0.98
N ALA A 249 27.90 -12.04 0.23
CA ALA A 249 27.09 -11.66 -0.93
C ALA A 249 25.75 -11.02 -0.54
N LEU A 250 24.99 -11.64 0.35
CA LEU A 250 23.66 -11.14 0.74
C LEU A 250 23.77 -9.76 1.37
N ARG A 251 24.66 -9.56 2.32
CA ARG A 251 24.82 -8.28 3.02
C ARG A 251 25.13 -7.13 2.06
N ASN A 252 25.98 -7.36 1.06
CA ASN A 252 26.34 -6.35 0.09
C ASN A 252 25.27 -6.14 -0.99
N SER A 253 24.32 -7.08 -1.14
CA SER A 253 23.19 -6.97 -2.08
C SER A 253 21.99 -6.25 -1.47
N LEU A 254 21.94 -6.04 -0.14
CA LEU A 254 20.78 -5.47 0.54
C LEU A 254 20.50 -4.03 0.14
N GLY A 255 21.50 -3.21 -0.18
CA GLY A 255 21.29 -1.79 -0.52
C GLY A 255 20.32 -1.62 -1.70
N ALA A 256 20.64 -2.23 -2.85
CA ALA A 256 19.77 -2.19 -4.03
C ALA A 256 18.43 -2.89 -3.80
N THR A 257 18.43 -3.99 -3.02
CA THR A 257 17.21 -4.73 -2.69
C THR A 257 16.27 -3.89 -1.82
N LEU A 258 16.78 -3.16 -0.83
CA LEU A 258 15.99 -2.24 0.01
C LEU A 258 15.38 -1.10 -0.82
N SER A 259 16.12 -0.55 -1.80
CA SER A 259 15.58 0.43 -2.74
C SER A 259 14.37 -0.14 -3.50
N MET A 260 14.49 -1.36 -4.01
CA MET A 260 13.39 -2.02 -4.72
C MET A 260 12.20 -2.31 -3.79
N ILE A 261 12.44 -2.70 -2.55
CA ILE A 261 11.38 -2.89 -1.55
C ILE A 261 10.60 -1.58 -1.35
N GLY A 262 11.29 -0.44 -1.24
CA GLY A 262 10.63 0.86 -1.10
C GLY A 262 9.76 1.21 -2.30
N ILE A 263 10.27 1.01 -3.51
CA ILE A 263 9.50 1.23 -4.74
C ILE A 263 8.25 0.35 -4.76
N GLN A 264 8.40 -0.94 -4.44
CA GLN A 264 7.28 -1.89 -4.44
C GLN A 264 6.27 -1.60 -3.33
N ALA A 265 6.71 -1.21 -2.13
CA ALA A 265 5.82 -0.82 -1.05
C ALA A 265 4.95 0.38 -1.42
N GLY A 266 5.51 1.35 -2.14
CA GLY A 266 4.75 2.49 -2.65
C GLY A 266 3.73 2.10 -3.73
N LEU A 267 4.13 1.28 -4.70
CA LEU A 267 3.24 0.81 -5.77
C LEU A 267 2.11 -0.09 -5.23
N LEU A 268 2.37 -0.86 -4.17
CA LEU A 268 1.36 -1.70 -3.53
C LEU A 268 0.16 -0.90 -3.04
N LEU A 269 0.36 0.27 -2.42
CA LEU A 269 -0.74 1.07 -1.87
C LEU A 269 -1.81 1.40 -2.93
N GLY A 270 -1.38 1.79 -4.13
CA GLY A 270 -2.31 2.03 -5.24
C GLY A 270 -2.93 0.74 -5.81
N GLY A 271 -2.12 -0.33 -5.91
CA GLY A 271 -2.54 -1.62 -6.47
C GLY A 271 -3.54 -2.38 -5.58
N LEU A 272 -3.45 -2.22 -4.26
CA LEU A 272 -4.33 -2.89 -3.31
C LEU A 272 -5.79 -2.43 -3.40
N VAL A 273 -6.07 -1.20 -3.82
CA VAL A 273 -7.45 -0.68 -3.98
C VAL A 273 -8.32 -1.63 -4.78
N VAL A 274 -7.80 -2.18 -5.89
CA VAL A 274 -8.57 -3.09 -6.75
C VAL A 274 -8.67 -4.48 -6.13
N VAL A 275 -7.62 -4.96 -5.47
CA VAL A 275 -7.62 -6.25 -4.76
C VAL A 275 -8.64 -6.22 -3.62
N GLU A 276 -8.69 -5.15 -2.83
CA GLU A 276 -9.66 -4.94 -1.76
C GLU A 276 -11.10 -5.04 -2.26
N LYS A 277 -11.37 -4.44 -3.42
CA LYS A 277 -12.69 -4.54 -4.04
C LYS A 277 -13.06 -5.99 -4.39
N ILE A 278 -12.17 -6.72 -5.06
CA ILE A 278 -12.41 -8.08 -5.52
C ILE A 278 -12.62 -9.04 -4.35
N THR A 279 -11.86 -8.85 -3.26
CA THR A 279 -11.90 -9.70 -2.08
C THR A 279 -12.84 -9.17 -0.99
N ALA A 280 -13.67 -8.16 -1.29
CA ALA A 280 -14.57 -7.51 -0.34
C ALA A 280 -13.86 -7.08 0.97
N TRP A 281 -12.59 -6.67 0.88
CA TRP A 281 -11.80 -6.21 2.00
C TRP A 281 -12.22 -4.79 2.38
N PRO A 282 -12.58 -4.51 3.66
CA PRO A 282 -13.15 -3.22 4.06
C PRO A 282 -12.08 -2.15 4.32
N GLY A 283 -11.23 -1.88 3.32
CA GLY A 283 -10.16 -0.91 3.36
C GLY A 283 -10.47 0.39 2.63
N LEU A 284 -9.41 1.18 2.38
CA LEU A 284 -9.45 2.46 1.66
C LEU A 284 -9.97 2.31 0.23
N GLY A 285 -9.71 1.18 -0.44
CA GLY A 285 -10.23 0.91 -1.78
C GLY A 285 -11.74 0.84 -1.82
N SER A 286 -12.35 0.15 -0.83
CA SER A 286 -13.79 0.10 -0.66
C SER A 286 -14.39 1.47 -0.30
N TYR A 287 -13.69 2.26 0.53
CA TYR A 287 -14.09 3.63 0.87
C TYR A 287 -14.03 4.53 -0.37
N LEU A 288 -12.93 4.48 -1.14
CA LEU A 288 -12.72 5.24 -2.36
C LEU A 288 -13.79 4.93 -3.42
N GLU A 289 -14.09 3.64 -3.64
CA GLU A 289 -15.14 3.25 -4.60
C GLU A 289 -16.50 3.87 -4.24
N LYS A 290 -16.90 3.78 -2.97
CA LYS A 290 -18.15 4.37 -2.51
C LYS A 290 -18.16 5.88 -2.67
N SER A 291 -17.02 6.56 -2.44
CA SER A 291 -16.87 8.01 -2.61
C SER A 291 -16.94 8.39 -4.10
N VAL A 292 -16.29 7.64 -4.99
CA VAL A 292 -16.34 7.87 -6.44
C VAL A 292 -17.77 7.72 -6.96
N ASN A 293 -18.46 6.63 -6.61
CA ASN A 293 -19.84 6.38 -7.05
C ASN A 293 -20.84 7.43 -6.56
N ALA A 294 -20.55 8.07 -5.42
CA ALA A 294 -21.36 9.14 -4.84
C ALA A 294 -20.90 10.54 -5.24
N SER A 295 -19.86 10.68 -6.07
CA SER A 295 -19.21 11.97 -6.40
C SER A 295 -18.78 12.74 -5.14
N ASP A 296 -18.33 12.03 -4.11
CA ASP A 296 -17.89 12.54 -2.81
C ASP A 296 -16.41 12.97 -2.91
N PHE A 297 -16.17 14.15 -3.45
CA PHE A 297 -14.81 14.69 -3.63
C PHE A 297 -13.99 14.81 -2.34
N PRO A 298 -14.54 15.30 -1.20
CA PRO A 298 -13.78 15.27 0.05
C PRO A 298 -13.30 13.89 0.43
N GLY A 299 -14.14 12.85 0.26
CA GLY A 299 -13.76 11.46 0.50
C GLY A 299 -12.65 10.99 -0.44
N ILE A 300 -12.74 11.29 -1.74
CA ILE A 300 -11.72 10.95 -2.75
C ILE A 300 -10.39 11.64 -2.41
N ALA A 301 -10.44 12.95 -2.13
CA ALA A 301 -9.26 13.74 -1.79
C ALA A 301 -8.60 13.25 -0.50
N GLY A 302 -9.40 12.93 0.52
CA GLY A 302 -8.91 12.38 1.78
C GLY A 302 -8.15 11.07 1.59
N VAL A 303 -8.68 10.12 0.80
CA VAL A 303 -7.97 8.86 0.47
C VAL A 303 -6.67 9.14 -0.26
N ALA A 304 -6.69 10.00 -1.29
CA ALA A 304 -5.50 10.30 -2.08
C ALA A 304 -4.40 10.97 -1.24
N LEU A 305 -4.77 11.91 -0.37
CA LEU A 305 -3.83 12.56 0.56
C LEU A 305 -3.25 11.56 1.57
N LEU A 306 -4.08 10.71 2.16
CA LEU A 306 -3.63 9.70 3.12
C LEU A 306 -2.67 8.69 2.48
N LEU A 307 -2.98 8.21 1.28
CA LEU A 307 -2.09 7.35 0.51
C LEU A 307 -0.79 8.06 0.13
N GLY A 308 -0.85 9.35 -0.27
CA GLY A 308 0.31 10.17 -0.56
C GLY A 308 1.23 10.34 0.66
N ILE A 309 0.67 10.66 1.82
CA ILE A 309 1.42 10.75 3.09
C ILE A 309 2.06 9.40 3.43
N THR A 310 1.28 8.31 3.35
CA THR A 310 1.76 6.95 3.64
C THR A 310 2.90 6.56 2.71
N TYR A 311 2.79 6.86 1.41
CA TYR A 311 3.83 6.63 0.42
C TYR A 311 5.14 7.34 0.79
N VAL A 312 5.08 8.63 1.14
CA VAL A 312 6.27 9.40 1.50
C VAL A 312 6.90 8.89 2.80
N LEU A 313 6.07 8.55 3.80
CA LEU A 313 6.55 7.97 5.05
C LEU A 313 7.25 6.63 4.81
N LEU A 314 6.67 5.72 4.02
CA LEU A 314 7.29 4.44 3.68
C LEU A 314 8.63 4.62 2.96
N ASN A 315 8.70 5.52 1.98
CA ASN A 315 9.97 5.79 1.31
C ASN A 315 11.01 6.37 2.27
N THR A 316 10.60 7.26 3.18
CA THR A 316 11.52 7.80 4.19
C THR A 316 12.06 6.71 5.12
N ILE A 317 11.21 5.78 5.55
CA ILE A 317 11.63 4.62 6.37
C ILE A 317 12.65 3.77 5.59
N VAL A 318 12.38 3.49 4.32
CA VAL A 318 13.28 2.69 3.48
C VAL A 318 14.63 3.38 3.28
N ASP A 319 14.65 4.70 3.05
CA ASP A 319 15.91 5.45 2.92
C ASP A 319 16.73 5.41 4.22
N VAL A 320 16.08 5.53 5.37
CA VAL A 320 16.75 5.37 6.67
C VAL A 320 17.33 3.96 6.82
N LEU A 321 16.57 2.93 6.46
CA LEU A 321 17.03 1.54 6.49
C LEU A 321 18.23 1.31 5.56
N GLN A 322 18.24 1.93 4.38
CA GLN A 322 19.38 1.85 3.45
C GLN A 322 20.66 2.44 4.05
N VAL A 323 20.57 3.63 4.67
CA VAL A 323 21.72 4.26 5.32
C VAL A 323 22.25 3.42 6.49
N VAL A 324 21.35 2.77 7.25
CA VAL A 324 21.76 1.86 8.33
C VAL A 324 22.42 0.59 7.77
N ALA A 325 21.91 0.07 6.65
CA ALA A 325 22.43 -1.14 6.02
C ALA A 325 23.77 -0.90 5.31
N ASP A 326 23.95 0.26 4.67
CA ASP A 326 25.19 0.64 3.99
C ASP A 326 25.67 2.01 4.46
N ARG A 327 26.58 2.01 5.42
CA ARG A 327 27.21 3.22 5.97
C ARG A 327 28.06 4.01 4.94
N ARG A 328 28.30 3.45 3.76
CA ARG A 328 29.01 4.13 2.66
C ARG A 328 28.11 5.10 1.90
N LEU A 329 26.80 4.92 1.97
CA LEU A 329 25.82 5.87 1.48
C LEU A 329 25.80 7.06 2.45
N SER A 330 26.70 8.04 2.22
CA SER A 330 26.59 9.31 2.94
C SER A 330 25.24 9.93 2.58
N LEU A 331 24.57 10.49 3.61
CA LEU A 331 23.36 11.30 3.46
C LEU A 331 23.70 12.60 2.70
N THR A 332 23.89 12.51 1.37
CA THR A 332 24.08 13.65 0.48
C THR A 332 22.76 14.26 0.06
#